data_ca3b2f0a5898435c675d7df084ca7769
#
_entry.id   ca3b2f0a5898435c675d7df084ca7769
#
_cell.length_a   1.000
_cell.length_b   1.000
_cell.length_c   1.000
_cell.angle_alpha   90.00
_cell.angle_beta   90.00
_cell.angle_gamma   90.00
#
_symmetry.space_group_name_H-M   'P 1'
#
loop_
_entity.id
_entity.type
_entity.pdbx_description
1 polymer ?
#
loop_
_entity_poly.entity_id
_entity_poly.type
_entity_poly.pdbx_seq_one_letter_code
_entity_poly.pdbx_strand_id
1 'polypeptide(L)'
;QKGAHQRAQYKDNGNGITGAYDLYMNYLEVPLMLYFTDKQLASIGIGASYGRLVGLKEYEHGNQTEVNLNYQGEDKYDVNDFCIVADAKIRLYERLKLGVRFQYSMKKIRTRDFYLVNGEYDCTRDQFNNTITTRLIYVFNDDRSQYIYDEYQFQGDNPRIHQKSIDKKLKK
;
A
#
# COMPACT_ATOMS: atom_id res chain seq x y z
N GLN A 1 -8.67 6.52 2.60
CA GLN A 1 -9.20 5.95 1.35
C GLN A 1 -8.10 5.18 0.65
N LYS A 2 -8.38 3.97 0.17
CA LYS A 2 -7.47 3.10 -0.57
C LYS A 2 -8.10 2.83 -1.94
N GLY A 3 -7.34 3.10 -3.02
CA GLY A 3 -7.65 2.66 -4.35
C GLY A 3 -6.85 1.40 -4.67
N ALA A 4 -7.48 0.40 -5.27
CA ALA A 4 -6.83 -0.79 -5.78
C ALA A 4 -7.20 -0.98 -7.25
N HIS A 5 -6.22 -1.40 -8.05
CA HIS A 5 -6.41 -1.72 -9.46
C HIS A 5 -5.87 -3.12 -9.72
N GLN A 6 -6.68 -3.95 -10.31
CA GLN A 6 -6.33 -5.29 -10.75
C GLN A 6 -6.51 -5.38 -12.27
N ARG A 7 -5.50 -5.93 -12.94
CA ARG A 7 -5.54 -6.15 -14.38
C ARG A 7 -5.21 -7.60 -14.71
N ALA A 8 -6.01 -8.21 -15.56
CA ALA A 8 -5.75 -9.52 -16.13
C ALA A 8 -5.84 -9.44 -17.66
N GLN A 9 -4.99 -10.19 -18.34
CA GLN A 9 -5.01 -10.33 -19.80
C GLN A 9 -5.44 -11.74 -20.15
N TYR A 10 -6.42 -11.87 -21.04
CA TYR A 10 -6.81 -13.15 -21.60
C TYR A 10 -5.86 -13.52 -22.73
N LYS A 11 -5.33 -14.72 -22.70
CA LYS A 11 -4.47 -15.28 -23.75
C LYS A 11 -5.22 -16.41 -24.44
N ASP A 12 -5.30 -16.36 -25.76
CA ASP A 12 -5.75 -17.49 -26.56
C ASP A 12 -4.67 -18.58 -26.57
N ASN A 13 -5.08 -19.85 -26.77
CA ASN A 13 -4.24 -21.06 -26.77
C ASN A 13 -3.12 -21.04 -27.83
N GLY A 14 -2.27 -20.00 -27.77
CA GLY A 14 -1.01 -19.91 -28.51
C GLY A 14 -0.76 -18.64 -29.32
N ASN A 15 -1.71 -17.73 -29.51
CA ASN A 15 -1.59 -16.69 -30.53
C ASN A 15 -1.90 -15.24 -30.12
N GLY A 16 -1.88 -14.89 -28.86
CA GLY A 16 -1.98 -13.47 -28.52
C GLY A 16 -2.96 -13.14 -27.39
N ILE A 17 -3.05 -11.85 -27.10
CA ILE A 17 -3.95 -11.30 -26.09
C ILE A 17 -5.32 -11.11 -26.75
N THR A 18 -6.32 -11.88 -26.32
CA THR A 18 -7.69 -11.82 -26.85
C THR A 18 -8.58 -10.82 -26.13
N GLY A 19 -8.14 -10.29 -25.00
CA GLY A 19 -8.90 -9.32 -24.22
C GLY A 19 -8.20 -8.90 -22.95
N ALA A 20 -8.77 -7.94 -22.24
CA ALA A 20 -8.30 -7.48 -20.96
C ALA A 20 -9.45 -7.28 -19.99
N TYR A 21 -9.16 -7.54 -18.72
CA TYR A 21 -10.05 -7.29 -17.59
C TYR A 21 -9.38 -6.27 -16.67
N ASP A 22 -10.05 -5.17 -16.36
CA ASP A 22 -9.59 -4.14 -15.46
C ASP A 22 -10.64 -3.93 -14.36
N LEU A 23 -10.19 -4.00 -13.11
CA LEU A 23 -11.02 -3.82 -11.92
C LEU A 23 -10.45 -2.70 -11.05
N TYR A 24 -11.23 -1.66 -10.82
CA TYR A 24 -10.90 -0.53 -9.96
C TYR A 24 -11.80 -0.56 -8.73
N MET A 25 -11.17 -0.57 -7.56
CA MET A 25 -11.86 -0.67 -6.28
C MET A 25 -11.46 0.50 -5.37
N ASN A 26 -12.44 1.11 -4.72
CA ASN A 26 -12.22 2.15 -3.72
C ASN A 26 -12.70 1.66 -2.36
N TYR A 27 -11.81 1.69 -1.38
CA TYR A 27 -12.10 1.27 -0.01
C TYR A 27 -12.02 2.44 0.95
N LEU A 28 -12.91 2.47 1.92
CA LEU A 28 -12.71 3.18 3.18
C LEU A 28 -12.03 2.21 4.14
N GLU A 29 -10.81 2.54 4.60
CA GLU A 29 -9.96 1.64 5.36
C GLU A 29 -9.54 2.26 6.70
N VAL A 30 -9.55 1.42 7.74
CA VAL A 30 -9.05 1.76 9.08
C VAL A 30 -7.93 0.77 9.45
N PRO A 31 -6.65 1.18 9.39
CA PRO A 31 -5.53 0.35 9.79
C PRO A 31 -5.23 0.49 11.27
N LEU A 32 -4.90 -0.61 11.94
CA LEU A 32 -4.31 -0.67 13.27
C LEU A 32 -2.89 -1.22 13.15
N MET A 33 -1.88 -0.41 13.51
CA MET A 33 -0.47 -0.71 13.24
C MET A 33 0.38 -0.56 14.49
N LEU A 34 1.29 -1.49 14.71
CA LEU A 34 2.38 -1.39 15.69
C LEU A 34 3.67 -1.10 14.93
N TYR A 35 4.43 -0.09 15.38
CA TYR A 35 5.68 0.30 14.76
C TYR A 35 6.84 0.16 15.72
N PHE A 36 7.93 -0.42 15.24
CA PHE A 36 9.25 -0.31 15.80
C PHE A 36 10.06 0.70 14.98
N THR A 37 10.65 1.68 15.67
CA THR A 37 11.43 2.75 15.00
C THR A 37 12.83 2.78 15.59
N ASP A 38 13.84 2.61 14.73
CA ASP A 38 15.23 2.72 15.10
C ASP A 38 15.76 4.11 14.74
N LYS A 39 16.30 4.82 15.77
CA LYS A 39 16.93 6.15 15.67
C LYS A 39 16.22 7.14 14.72
N GLN A 40 14.92 6.99 14.54
CA GLN A 40 14.09 7.73 13.58
C GLN A 40 14.53 7.63 12.11
N LEU A 41 15.53 6.79 11.80
CA LEU A 41 16.02 6.54 10.46
C LEU A 41 15.13 5.57 9.71
N ALA A 42 14.80 4.47 10.37
CA ALA A 42 13.94 3.43 9.81
C ALA A 42 12.81 3.07 10.78
N SER A 43 11.66 2.72 10.24
CA SER A 43 10.53 2.18 10.99
C SER A 43 9.97 0.98 10.26
N ILE A 44 9.72 -0.08 11.02
CA ILE A 44 9.03 -1.26 10.53
C ILE A 44 7.74 -1.40 11.31
N GLY A 45 6.65 -1.68 10.64
CA GLY A 45 5.34 -1.85 11.24
C GLY A 45 4.64 -3.11 10.77
N ILE A 46 3.89 -3.71 11.65
CA ILE A 46 2.97 -4.80 11.36
C ILE A 46 1.61 -4.49 11.98
N GLY A 47 0.56 -4.94 11.33
CA GLY A 47 -0.78 -4.72 11.86
C GLY A 47 -1.85 -5.39 11.03
N ALA A 48 -3.09 -4.97 11.29
CA ALA A 48 -4.26 -5.39 10.56
C ALA A 48 -5.04 -4.17 10.07
N SER A 49 -5.77 -4.32 9.00
CA SER A 49 -6.70 -3.30 8.52
C SER A 49 -8.07 -3.91 8.22
N TYR A 50 -9.09 -3.11 8.50
CA TYR A 50 -10.46 -3.35 8.05
C TYR A 50 -10.78 -2.35 6.96
N GLY A 51 -11.22 -2.84 5.80
CA GLY A 51 -11.65 -2.05 4.66
C GLY A 51 -13.10 -2.33 4.30
N ARG A 52 -13.84 -1.28 3.92
CA ARG A 52 -15.18 -1.40 3.33
C ARG A 52 -15.16 -0.86 1.92
N LEU A 53 -15.60 -1.67 0.97
CA LEU A 53 -15.72 -1.31 -0.43
C LEU A 53 -16.82 -0.27 -0.60
N VAL A 54 -16.48 0.92 -1.11
CA VAL A 54 -17.40 2.05 -1.30
C VAL A 54 -17.58 2.45 -2.76
N GLY A 55 -16.74 1.94 -3.64
CA GLY A 55 -16.83 2.20 -5.07
C GLY A 55 -16.13 1.13 -5.88
N LEU A 56 -16.73 0.79 -7.02
CA LEU A 56 -16.26 -0.25 -7.91
C LEU A 56 -16.51 0.15 -9.36
N LYS A 57 -15.50 -0.10 -10.21
CA LYS A 57 -15.64 -0.01 -11.67
C LYS A 57 -14.96 -1.21 -12.29
N GLU A 58 -15.67 -1.87 -13.16
CA GLU A 58 -15.21 -3.07 -13.85
C GLU A 58 -15.24 -2.83 -15.35
N TYR A 59 -14.18 -3.23 -16.04
CA TYR A 59 -14.11 -3.17 -17.49
C TYR A 59 -13.73 -4.54 -18.03
N GLU A 60 -14.46 -5.01 -19.00
CA GLU A 60 -14.19 -6.27 -19.68
C GLU A 60 -14.08 -6.01 -21.17
N HIS A 61 -12.96 -6.44 -21.75
CA HIS A 61 -12.61 -6.20 -23.16
C HIS A 61 -12.72 -4.72 -23.59
N GLY A 62 -12.44 -3.80 -22.64
CA GLY A 62 -12.52 -2.35 -22.88
C GLY A 62 -13.91 -1.74 -22.66
N ASN A 63 -14.96 -2.53 -22.42
CA ASN A 63 -16.30 -2.06 -22.12
C ASN A 63 -16.53 -2.02 -20.63
N GLN A 64 -17.16 -0.94 -20.13
CA GLN A 64 -17.53 -0.86 -18.72
C GLN A 64 -18.72 -1.77 -18.46
N THR A 65 -18.57 -2.66 -17.48
CA THR A 65 -19.65 -3.51 -16.99
C THR A 65 -20.41 -2.79 -15.87
N GLU A 66 -21.73 -2.81 -15.90
CA GLU A 66 -22.54 -2.31 -14.80
C GLU A 66 -22.37 -3.22 -13.58
N VAL A 67 -21.86 -2.67 -12.48
CA VAL A 67 -21.66 -3.40 -11.25
C VAL A 67 -22.56 -2.87 -10.16
N ASN A 68 -23.33 -3.76 -9.55
CA ASN A 68 -24.17 -3.44 -8.41
C ASN A 68 -23.56 -4.04 -7.13
N LEU A 69 -23.07 -3.18 -6.22
CA LEU A 69 -22.50 -3.60 -4.93
C LEU A 69 -23.53 -4.30 -4.01
N ASN A 70 -24.81 -4.10 -4.25
CA ASN A 70 -25.90 -4.74 -3.50
C ASN A 70 -26.36 -6.07 -4.12
N TYR A 71 -25.73 -6.50 -5.21
CA TYR A 71 -26.06 -7.77 -5.85
C TYR A 71 -25.77 -8.95 -4.91
N GLN A 72 -26.70 -9.89 -4.82
CA GLN A 72 -26.66 -11.05 -3.91
C GLN A 72 -26.49 -12.39 -4.65
N GLY A 73 -26.20 -12.39 -5.94
CA GLY A 73 -25.97 -13.59 -6.74
C GLY A 73 -24.63 -14.29 -6.45
N GLU A 74 -24.32 -15.32 -7.24
CA GLU A 74 -23.10 -16.14 -7.08
C GLU A 74 -21.81 -15.32 -7.25
N ASP A 75 -21.81 -14.34 -8.16
CA ASP A 75 -20.68 -13.44 -8.43
C ASP A 75 -20.65 -12.18 -7.55
N LYS A 76 -21.30 -12.20 -6.39
CA LYS A 76 -21.35 -11.06 -5.51
C LYS A 76 -19.96 -10.64 -5.00
N TYR A 77 -19.76 -9.33 -4.88
CA TYR A 77 -18.59 -8.78 -4.23
C TYR A 77 -18.73 -8.82 -2.70
N ASP A 78 -17.69 -9.29 -2.01
CA ASP A 78 -17.62 -9.07 -0.58
C ASP A 78 -17.20 -7.62 -0.32
N VAL A 79 -18.07 -6.88 0.35
CA VAL A 79 -17.85 -5.46 0.63
C VAL A 79 -16.89 -5.23 1.78
N ASN A 80 -16.58 -6.26 2.58
CA ASN A 80 -15.70 -6.18 3.74
C ASN A 80 -14.38 -6.90 3.44
N ASP A 81 -13.28 -6.21 3.66
CA ASP A 81 -11.94 -6.72 3.46
C ASP A 81 -11.13 -6.63 4.77
N PHE A 82 -10.54 -7.75 5.17
CA PHE A 82 -9.64 -7.84 6.32
C PHE A 82 -8.25 -8.18 5.81
N CYS A 83 -7.29 -7.28 6.07
CA CYS A 83 -5.92 -7.45 5.61
C CYS A 83 -4.94 -7.53 6.76
N ILE A 84 -3.91 -8.36 6.60
CA ILE A 84 -2.65 -8.24 7.33
C ILE A 84 -1.80 -7.19 6.61
N VAL A 85 -1.17 -6.30 7.38
CA VAL A 85 -0.42 -5.16 6.85
C VAL A 85 1.01 -5.21 7.36
N ALA A 86 1.97 -5.11 6.44
CA ALA A 86 3.37 -4.84 6.75
C ALA A 86 3.74 -3.48 6.15
N ASP A 87 4.44 -2.64 6.92
CA ASP A 87 4.79 -1.27 6.53
C ASP A 87 6.27 -1.03 6.88
N ALA A 88 7.04 -0.50 5.94
CA ALA A 88 8.41 -0.09 6.16
C ALA A 88 8.56 1.37 5.73
N LYS A 89 9.26 2.16 6.55
CA LYS A 89 9.56 3.57 6.26
C LYS A 89 11.02 3.80 6.49
N ILE A 90 11.67 4.49 5.57
CA ILE A 90 13.06 4.92 5.69
C ILE A 90 13.12 6.44 5.49
N ARG A 91 13.98 7.09 6.24
CA ARG A 91 14.28 8.51 6.06
C ARG A 91 15.29 8.64 4.92
N LEU A 92 14.90 9.34 3.86
CA LEU A 92 15.79 9.62 2.73
C LEU A 92 16.60 10.88 2.96
N TYR A 93 15.99 11.88 3.55
CA TYR A 93 16.57 13.19 3.84
C TYR A 93 15.87 13.77 5.08
N GLU A 94 16.37 14.85 5.65
CA GLU A 94 15.92 15.46 6.93
C GLU A 94 14.42 15.30 7.23
N ARG A 95 13.57 15.73 6.30
CA ARG A 95 12.12 15.73 6.44
C ARG A 95 11.41 14.80 5.46
N LEU A 96 12.17 14.09 4.63
CA LEU A 96 11.62 13.26 3.56
C LEU A 96 11.77 11.78 3.93
N LYS A 97 10.67 11.07 3.94
CA LYS A 97 10.63 9.61 4.21
C LYS A 97 9.99 8.88 3.02
N LEU A 98 10.55 7.75 2.68
CA LEU A 98 9.94 6.79 1.76
C LEU A 98 9.26 5.69 2.58
N GLY A 99 8.01 5.39 2.27
CA GLY A 99 7.27 4.31 2.87
C GLY A 99 6.84 3.29 1.82
N VAL A 100 6.96 2.01 2.14
CA VAL A 100 6.43 0.89 1.36
C VAL A 100 5.52 0.09 2.27
N ARG A 101 4.30 -0.14 1.83
CA ARG A 101 3.28 -0.92 2.55
C ARG A 101 2.83 -2.08 1.68
N PHE A 102 2.84 -3.26 2.25
CA PHE A 102 2.23 -4.46 1.69
C PHE A 102 0.98 -4.81 2.50
N GLN A 103 -0.11 -5.12 1.81
CA GLN A 103 -1.37 -5.58 2.42
C GLN A 103 -1.77 -6.90 1.77
N TYR A 104 -2.04 -7.88 2.62
CA TYR A 104 -2.51 -9.20 2.22
C TYR A 104 -3.95 -9.38 2.68
N SER A 105 -4.87 -9.51 1.74
CA SER A 105 -6.29 -9.78 2.02
C SER A 105 -6.47 -11.21 2.51
N MET A 106 -7.06 -11.37 3.67
CA MET A 106 -7.31 -12.69 4.28
C MET A 106 -8.54 -13.39 3.69
N LYS A 107 -9.36 -12.66 2.94
CA LYS A 107 -10.60 -13.15 2.36
C LYS A 107 -10.66 -12.81 0.89
N LYS A 108 -11.20 -13.74 0.10
CA LYS A 108 -11.49 -13.44 -1.31
C LYS A 108 -12.60 -12.38 -1.41
N ILE A 109 -12.43 -11.47 -2.37
CA ILE A 109 -13.41 -10.42 -2.67
C ILE A 109 -14.56 -11.01 -3.47
N ARG A 110 -14.24 -11.93 -4.39
CA ARG A 110 -15.20 -12.58 -5.29
C ARG A 110 -14.57 -13.84 -5.89
N THR A 111 -15.40 -14.81 -6.22
CA THR A 111 -15.09 -15.87 -7.18
C THR A 111 -15.79 -15.55 -8.48
N ARG A 112 -15.12 -15.65 -9.61
CA ARG A 112 -15.69 -15.35 -10.92
C ARG A 112 -15.23 -16.33 -11.98
N ASP A 113 -16.16 -16.66 -12.89
CA ASP A 113 -15.88 -17.34 -14.15
C ASP A 113 -15.48 -16.31 -15.20
N PHE A 114 -14.39 -16.60 -15.89
CA PHE A 114 -13.87 -15.77 -16.97
C PHE A 114 -14.15 -16.44 -18.31
N TYR A 115 -14.55 -15.63 -19.28
CA TYR A 115 -14.86 -16.07 -20.63
C TYR A 115 -13.97 -15.34 -21.64
N LEU A 116 -13.56 -16.06 -22.67
CA LEU A 116 -12.85 -15.48 -23.81
C LEU A 116 -13.77 -14.56 -24.61
N VAL A 117 -13.18 -13.72 -25.50
CA VAL A 117 -13.95 -12.82 -26.38
C VAL A 117 -14.94 -13.55 -27.27
N ASN A 118 -14.66 -14.80 -27.64
CA ASN A 118 -15.53 -15.69 -28.40
C ASN A 118 -16.67 -16.32 -27.60
N GLY A 119 -16.75 -16.04 -26.27
CA GLY A 119 -17.75 -16.57 -25.37
C GLY A 119 -17.44 -17.95 -24.78
N GLU A 120 -16.29 -18.54 -25.09
CA GLU A 120 -15.87 -19.80 -24.46
C GLU A 120 -15.41 -19.58 -23.01
N TYR A 121 -15.74 -20.54 -22.14
CA TYR A 121 -15.27 -20.54 -20.76
C TYR A 121 -13.74 -20.71 -20.72
N ASP A 122 -13.04 -19.86 -19.98
CA ASP A 122 -11.59 -19.91 -19.78
C ASP A 122 -11.25 -20.54 -18.43
N CYS A 123 -11.64 -19.90 -17.33
CA CYS A 123 -11.32 -20.39 -15.98
C CYS A 123 -12.15 -19.70 -14.89
N THR A 124 -12.26 -20.40 -13.75
CA THR A 124 -12.77 -19.80 -12.50
C THR A 124 -11.60 -19.32 -11.64
N ARG A 125 -11.65 -18.09 -11.14
CA ARG A 125 -10.62 -17.53 -10.26
C ARG A 125 -11.20 -16.86 -9.04
N ASP A 126 -10.54 -17.07 -7.91
CA ASP A 126 -10.74 -16.31 -6.69
C ASP A 126 -9.94 -15.00 -6.76
N GLN A 127 -10.60 -13.88 -6.52
CA GLN A 127 -10.00 -12.56 -6.53
C GLN A 127 -9.72 -12.08 -5.10
N PHE A 128 -8.48 -11.63 -4.86
CA PHE A 128 -8.03 -11.09 -3.58
C PHE A 128 -7.54 -9.65 -3.76
N ASN A 129 -7.69 -8.83 -2.72
CA ASN A 129 -7.27 -7.44 -2.74
C ASN A 129 -5.87 -7.27 -2.12
N ASN A 130 -4.88 -7.96 -2.67
CA ASN A 130 -3.49 -7.81 -2.25
C ASN A 130 -2.90 -6.54 -2.89
N THR A 131 -2.30 -5.66 -2.09
CA THR A 131 -1.77 -4.38 -2.61
C THR A 131 -0.39 -4.08 -2.09
N ILE A 132 0.41 -3.44 -2.95
CA ILE A 132 1.67 -2.79 -2.59
C ILE A 132 1.48 -1.30 -2.82
N THR A 133 1.79 -0.50 -1.79
CA THR A 133 1.67 0.96 -1.85
C THR A 133 3.02 1.59 -1.54
N THR A 134 3.50 2.46 -2.41
CA THR A 134 4.67 3.30 -2.16
C THR A 134 4.23 4.72 -1.86
N ARG A 135 4.83 5.33 -0.82
CA ARG A 135 4.46 6.68 -0.35
C ARG A 135 5.70 7.51 -0.13
N LEU A 136 5.67 8.74 -0.60
CA LEU A 136 6.62 9.77 -0.25
C LEU A 136 5.99 10.64 0.85
N ILE A 137 6.64 10.73 2.02
CA ILE A 137 6.11 11.38 3.20
C ILE A 137 7.00 12.57 3.53
N TYR A 138 6.45 13.77 3.53
CA TYR A 138 7.11 14.97 4.00
C TYR A 138 6.61 15.33 5.40
N VAL A 139 7.55 15.48 6.36
CA VAL A 139 7.21 15.80 7.75
C VAL A 139 7.40 17.30 7.97
N PHE A 140 6.30 18.00 8.27
CA PHE A 140 6.33 19.39 8.64
C PHE A 140 6.69 19.52 10.11
N ASN A 141 7.55 20.50 10.45
CA ASN A 141 7.91 20.85 11.82
C ASN A 141 8.46 19.67 12.66
N ASP A 142 9.44 18.94 12.10
CA ASP A 142 10.16 17.87 12.81
C ASP A 142 11.37 18.47 13.54
N ASP A 143 11.16 19.02 14.73
CA ASP A 143 12.22 19.61 15.56
C ASP A 143 13.27 18.59 16.02
N ARG A 144 12.93 17.29 15.97
CA ARG A 144 13.83 16.21 16.35
C ARG A 144 14.81 15.81 15.24
N SER A 145 14.64 16.29 14.02
CA SER A 145 15.53 15.97 12.90
C SER A 145 16.95 16.50 13.10
N GLN A 146 17.10 17.61 13.82
CA GLN A 146 18.40 18.21 14.14
C GLN A 146 19.23 17.37 15.10
N TYR A 147 18.59 16.70 16.09
CA TYR A 147 19.29 15.86 17.07
C TYR A 147 19.98 14.65 16.46
N ILE A 148 19.41 14.06 15.42
CA ILE A 148 19.99 12.89 14.75
C ILE A 148 21.20 13.27 13.91
N TYR A 149 21.15 14.43 13.26
CA TYR A 149 22.26 14.93 12.46
C TYR A 149 23.49 15.21 13.33
N ASP A 150 23.28 15.79 14.51
CA ASP A 150 24.32 16.05 15.47
C ASP A 150 24.93 14.75 16.03
N GLU A 151 24.14 13.72 16.29
CA GLU A 151 24.60 12.44 16.82
C GLU A 151 25.45 11.65 15.82
N TYR A 152 25.14 11.70 14.53
CA TYR A 152 25.95 11.09 13.47
C TYR A 152 27.24 11.86 13.18
N GLN A 153 27.25 13.17 13.36
CA GLN A 153 28.47 13.99 13.26
C GLN A 153 29.43 13.74 14.43
N PHE A 154 28.92 13.29 15.58
CA PHE A 154 29.69 13.01 16.78
C PHE A 154 30.50 11.69 16.76
N GLN A 155 30.19 10.76 15.83
CA GLN A 155 30.97 9.52 15.69
C GLN A 155 32.30 9.70 14.91
N GLY A 156 32.54 10.87 14.38
CA GLY A 156 33.89 11.23 13.89
C GLY A 156 34.71 11.87 15.02
N ASP A 157 35.81 11.26 15.39
CA ASP A 157 36.79 11.66 16.41
C ASP A 157 37.32 13.12 16.25
N ASN A 158 36.44 14.12 16.44
CA ASN A 158 36.89 15.50 16.45
C ASN A 158 36.58 16.18 17.79
N PRO A 159 37.53 16.18 18.75
CA PRO A 159 37.34 16.74 20.09
C PRO A 159 36.96 18.23 20.10
N ARG A 160 37.22 18.98 19.02
CA ARG A 160 36.91 20.41 18.91
C ARG A 160 35.41 20.70 18.73
N ILE A 161 34.66 19.74 18.23
CA ILE A 161 33.19 19.89 18.03
C ILE A 161 32.48 19.69 19.36
N HIS A 162 32.99 18.80 20.21
CA HIS A 162 32.46 18.51 21.54
C HIS A 162 32.48 19.76 22.42
N GLN A 163 33.58 20.53 22.41
CA GLN A 163 33.73 21.71 23.24
C GLN A 163 32.75 22.84 22.85
N LYS A 164 32.54 23.06 21.54
CA LYS A 164 31.60 24.07 21.06
C LYS A 164 30.13 23.79 21.42
N SER A 165 29.72 22.54 21.49
CA SER A 165 28.37 22.13 21.85
C SER A 165 28.08 22.31 23.35
N ILE A 166 29.08 22.05 24.20
CA ILE A 166 29.01 22.27 25.66
C ILE A 166 28.93 23.77 25.97
N ASP A 167 29.75 24.57 25.31
CA ASP A 167 29.76 26.05 25.51
C ASP A 167 28.47 26.72 25.08
N LYS A 168 27.77 26.16 24.11
CA LYS A 168 26.45 26.64 23.66
C LYS A 168 25.31 26.28 24.63
N LYS A 169 25.43 25.16 25.36
CA LYS A 169 24.46 24.75 26.39
C LYS A 169 24.62 25.51 27.71
N LEU A 170 25.84 25.98 28.00
CA LEU A 170 26.12 26.75 29.22
C LEU A 170 25.79 28.23 29.10
N LYS A 171 25.47 28.74 27.90
CA LYS A 171 25.09 30.15 27.63
C LYS A 171 23.60 30.36 27.50
N LYS A 172 22.77 29.35 27.76
CA LYS A 172 21.31 29.45 27.91
C LYS A 172 20.93 29.19 29.36
#